data_f495f13067797243e004021a9e0a8d24
#
_entry.id   f495f13067797243e004021a9e0a8d24
#
_cell.length_a   1.000
_cell.length_b   1.000
_cell.length_c   1.000
_cell.angle_alpha   90.00
_cell.angle_beta   90.00
_cell.angle_gamma   90.00
#
_symmetry.space_group_name_H-M   'P 1'
#
loop_
_entity.id
_entity.type
_entity.pdbx_description
1 polymer ?
#
loop_
_entity_poly.entity_id
_entity_poly.type
_entity_poly.pdbx_seq_one_letter_code
_entity_poly.pdbx_strand_id
1 'polypeptide(L)'
;ISHRDVLQTDSVVCNTSLWEIVCSEKIRTYKAQGDDVIFTFDTHGENYSDTQEGRHLPVPHCIEGTQGHALAGEIAALCEETDRCFRKNTFGSDALYEYLKRTPYERIELAGVVSNICVISNAVLAKTAQPETPILVDAGCTASGSAALHAAALDVMAGLQIEIIGRKQ
;
A
#
# COMPACT_ATOMS: atom_id res chain seq x y z
N ILE A 1 9.82 20.19 15.69
CA ILE A 1 9.75 18.91 14.95
C ILE A 1 8.26 18.67 14.71
N SER A 2 7.83 18.77 13.48
CA SER A 2 6.44 18.50 13.10
C SER A 2 6.24 16.99 13.17
N HIS A 3 5.49 16.53 14.13
CA HIS A 3 5.04 15.15 14.22
C HIS A 3 3.91 14.97 13.20
N ARG A 4 4.07 14.01 12.31
CA ARG A 4 3.10 13.74 11.24
C ARG A 4 2.77 12.26 11.19
N ASP A 5 1.52 11.98 10.91
CA ASP A 5 1.09 10.66 10.51
C ASP A 5 1.36 10.46 9.01
N VAL A 6 1.43 9.24 8.56
CA VAL A 6 1.56 8.91 7.14
C VAL A 6 0.58 7.82 6.73
N LEU A 7 -0.06 8.04 5.60
CA LEU A 7 -0.83 7.03 4.89
C LEU A 7 -0.01 6.51 3.72
N GLN A 8 0.27 5.21 3.72
CA GLN A 8 0.87 4.51 2.58
C GLN A 8 -0.22 3.80 1.79
N THR A 9 -0.31 4.07 0.50
CA THR A 9 -1.22 3.39 -0.41
C THR A 9 -0.46 2.61 -1.47
N ASP A 10 -0.98 1.46 -1.83
CA ASP A 10 -0.43 0.64 -2.91
C ASP A 10 -1.40 0.60 -4.09
N SER A 11 -0.87 0.65 -5.30
CA SER A 11 -1.67 0.68 -6.51
C SER A 11 -1.78 -0.70 -7.15
N VAL A 12 -2.98 -1.18 -7.31
CA VAL A 12 -3.32 -2.24 -8.26
C VAL A 12 -4.61 -1.89 -8.96
N VAL A 13 -4.61 -2.00 -10.27
CA VAL A 13 -5.81 -1.77 -11.09
C VAL A 13 -6.82 -2.88 -10.84
N CYS A 14 -7.88 -2.55 -10.13
CA CYS A 14 -9.11 -3.35 -10.13
C CYS A 14 -10.31 -2.43 -10.20
N ASN A 15 -11.35 -2.86 -10.89
CA ASN A 15 -12.63 -2.17 -11.05
C ASN A 15 -13.06 -1.40 -9.79
N THR A 16 -13.65 -0.22 -10.00
CA THR A 16 -14.24 0.65 -8.97
C THR A 16 -14.94 -0.18 -7.91
N SER A 17 -14.30 -0.30 -6.77
CA SER A 17 -14.79 -1.11 -5.68
C SER A 17 -15.01 -0.23 -4.45
N LEU A 18 -15.83 -0.69 -3.52
CA LEU A 18 -16.15 0.04 -2.30
C LEU A 18 -14.88 0.47 -1.53
N TRP A 19 -13.79 -0.33 -1.58
CA TRP A 19 -12.52 -0.01 -0.94
C TRP A 19 -11.87 1.26 -1.53
N GLU A 20 -11.99 1.49 -2.84
CA GLU A 20 -11.42 2.68 -3.50
C GLU A 20 -12.06 3.97 -2.98
N ILE A 21 -13.38 3.97 -2.80
CA ILE A 21 -14.11 5.12 -2.24
C ILE A 21 -13.63 5.41 -0.82
N VAL A 22 -13.53 4.38 0.03
CA VAL A 22 -13.09 4.55 1.42
C VAL A 22 -11.63 5.01 1.48
N CYS A 23 -10.75 4.46 0.63
CA CYS A 23 -9.36 4.90 0.52
C CYS A 23 -9.26 6.36 0.06
N SER A 24 -10.06 6.77 -0.93
CA SER A 24 -10.06 8.15 -1.42
C SER A 24 -10.47 9.15 -0.34
N GLU A 25 -11.49 8.84 0.45
CA GLU A 25 -11.90 9.67 1.59
C GLU A 25 -10.81 9.75 2.65
N LYS A 26 -10.13 8.64 2.92
CA LYS A 26 -9.01 8.59 3.86
C LYS A 26 -7.83 9.45 3.38
N ILE A 27 -7.44 9.34 2.12
CA ILE A 27 -6.41 10.20 1.50
C ILE A 27 -6.76 11.68 1.66
N ARG A 28 -8.00 12.08 1.36
CA ARG A 28 -8.46 13.46 1.54
C ARG A 28 -8.35 13.91 3.00
N THR A 29 -8.68 13.03 3.94
CA THR A 29 -8.60 13.32 5.38
C THR A 29 -7.17 13.57 5.83
N TYR A 30 -6.24 12.69 5.47
CA TYR A 30 -4.81 12.85 5.80
C TYR A 30 -4.26 14.15 5.20
N LYS A 31 -4.51 14.41 3.92
CA LYS A 31 -4.08 15.66 3.27
C LYS A 31 -4.67 16.92 3.91
N ALA A 32 -5.95 16.89 4.29
CA ALA A 32 -6.60 18.02 4.96
C ALA A 32 -6.02 18.29 6.36
N GLN A 33 -5.47 17.29 7.02
CA GLN A 33 -4.79 17.41 8.32
C GLN A 33 -3.34 17.87 8.18
N GLY A 34 -2.81 17.90 6.96
CA GLY A 34 -1.42 18.23 6.67
C GLY A 34 -0.45 17.06 6.90
N ASP A 35 -0.99 15.86 6.96
CA ASP A 35 -0.22 14.63 7.07
C ASP A 35 0.33 14.19 5.71
N ASP A 36 1.38 13.38 5.74
CA ASP A 36 1.98 12.87 4.52
C ASP A 36 1.13 11.73 3.92
N VAL A 37 1.00 11.72 2.60
CA VAL A 37 0.48 10.59 1.84
C VAL A 37 1.58 10.08 0.93
N ILE A 38 1.84 8.77 0.99
CA ILE A 38 2.88 8.10 0.21
C ILE A 38 2.25 7.04 -0.67
N PHE A 39 2.60 7.06 -1.94
CA PHE A 39 2.15 6.07 -2.90
C PHE A 39 3.27 5.09 -3.25
N THR A 40 2.95 3.81 -3.33
CA THR A 40 3.82 2.79 -3.90
C THR A 40 3.21 2.23 -5.17
N PHE A 41 4.04 2.05 -6.20
CA PHE A 41 3.62 1.57 -7.52
C PHE A 41 4.30 0.25 -7.80
N ASP A 42 3.51 -0.78 -7.98
CA ASP A 42 4.01 -2.00 -8.59
C ASP A 42 4.41 -1.69 -10.03
N THR A 43 5.66 -1.99 -10.41
CA THR A 43 6.24 -1.52 -11.66
C THR A 43 7.08 -2.60 -12.29
N HIS A 44 6.59 -3.16 -13.39
CA HIS A 44 7.27 -4.19 -14.14
C HIS A 44 7.69 -3.71 -15.52
N GLY A 45 8.78 -4.28 -16.04
CA GLY A 45 9.21 -4.07 -17.42
C GLY A 45 8.47 -4.96 -18.40
N GLU A 46 8.66 -4.70 -19.70
CA GLU A 46 8.11 -5.52 -20.79
C GLU A 46 8.55 -6.99 -20.72
N ASN A 47 9.69 -7.26 -20.07
CA ASN A 47 10.22 -8.60 -19.85
C ASN A 47 9.61 -9.30 -18.60
N TYR A 48 8.47 -8.85 -18.09
CA TYR A 48 7.80 -9.43 -16.91
C TYR A 48 7.72 -10.95 -16.95
N SER A 49 7.34 -11.52 -18.11
CA SER A 49 7.19 -12.97 -18.28
C SER A 49 8.48 -13.76 -18.05
N ASP A 50 9.64 -13.12 -18.18
CA ASP A 50 10.96 -13.74 -17.97
C ASP A 50 11.42 -13.63 -16.50
N THR A 51 10.70 -12.86 -15.69
CA THR A 51 11.03 -12.69 -14.27
C THR A 51 10.62 -13.91 -13.45
N GLN A 52 11.14 -14.00 -12.23
CA GLN A 52 10.75 -15.07 -11.30
C GLN A 52 9.24 -14.95 -10.96
N GLU A 53 8.74 -13.74 -10.76
CA GLU A 53 7.32 -13.49 -10.51
C GLU A 53 6.46 -13.86 -11.71
N GLY A 54 6.83 -13.43 -12.92
CA GLY A 54 6.10 -13.73 -14.14
C GLY A 54 6.01 -15.23 -14.46
N ARG A 55 7.00 -16.03 -14.03
CA ARG A 55 6.93 -17.49 -14.14
C ARG A 55 5.93 -18.14 -13.18
N HIS A 56 5.66 -17.51 -12.02
CA HIS A 56 4.71 -18.00 -11.03
C HIS A 56 3.30 -17.42 -11.24
N LEU A 57 3.22 -16.20 -11.74
CA LEU A 57 1.97 -15.50 -12.10
C LEU A 57 2.06 -15.05 -13.57
N PRO A 58 1.76 -15.92 -14.55
CA PRO A 58 1.93 -15.61 -15.97
C PRO A 58 0.84 -14.68 -16.52
N VAL A 59 0.56 -13.60 -15.79
CA VAL A 59 -0.40 -12.57 -16.16
C VAL A 59 0.32 -11.22 -16.09
N PRO A 60 0.80 -10.68 -17.23
CA PRO A 60 1.44 -9.37 -17.23
C PRO A 60 0.53 -8.31 -16.65
N HIS A 61 1.04 -7.57 -15.67
CA HIS A 61 0.33 -6.50 -14.98
C HIS A 61 1.31 -5.39 -14.59
N CYS A 62 0.81 -4.22 -14.30
CA CYS A 62 1.60 -3.06 -13.88
C CYS A 62 2.84 -2.79 -14.74
N ILE A 63 2.74 -3.07 -16.06
CA ILE A 63 3.84 -2.82 -17.02
C ILE A 63 4.02 -1.30 -17.16
N GLU A 64 5.23 -0.82 -16.93
CA GLU A 64 5.56 0.61 -16.99
C GLU A 64 5.12 1.25 -18.32
N GLY A 65 4.51 2.43 -18.24
CA GLY A 65 4.00 3.17 -19.39
C GLY A 65 2.65 2.69 -19.93
N THR A 66 2.04 1.66 -19.34
CA THR A 66 0.68 1.22 -19.71
C THR A 66 -0.37 1.80 -18.78
N GLN A 67 -1.63 1.77 -19.22
CA GLN A 67 -2.77 2.16 -18.38
C GLN A 67 -2.87 1.28 -17.12
N GLY A 68 -2.45 0.02 -17.20
CA GLY A 68 -2.45 -0.90 -16.06
C GLY A 68 -1.41 -0.59 -14.97
N HIS A 69 -0.47 0.32 -15.25
CA HIS A 69 0.51 0.82 -14.28
C HIS A 69 0.03 2.09 -13.54
N ALA A 70 -0.96 2.78 -14.07
CA ALA A 70 -1.46 4.01 -13.48
C ALA A 70 -2.29 3.74 -12.20
N LEU A 71 -2.33 4.70 -11.30
CA LEU A 71 -3.30 4.71 -10.21
C LEU A 71 -4.72 4.70 -10.77
N ALA A 72 -5.61 3.99 -10.10
CA ALA A 72 -6.99 3.85 -10.56
C ALA A 72 -7.88 5.02 -10.09
N GLY A 73 -8.86 5.34 -10.92
CA GLY A 73 -10.02 6.15 -10.60
C GLY A 73 -9.75 7.43 -9.80
N GLU A 74 -10.47 7.61 -8.71
CA GLU A 74 -10.36 8.79 -7.85
C GLU A 74 -9.00 8.90 -7.14
N ILE A 75 -8.34 7.79 -6.85
CA ILE A 75 -7.02 7.79 -6.21
C ILE A 75 -5.99 8.47 -7.11
N ALA A 76 -6.08 8.27 -8.43
CA ALA A 76 -5.20 8.94 -9.39
C ALA A 76 -5.33 10.47 -9.33
N ALA A 77 -6.56 10.97 -9.17
CA ALA A 77 -6.82 12.41 -9.07
C ALA A 77 -6.34 13.03 -7.74
N LEU A 78 -6.10 12.20 -6.72
CA LEU A 78 -5.63 12.62 -5.41
C LEU A 78 -4.11 12.54 -5.25
N CYS A 79 -3.41 11.90 -6.18
CA CYS A 79 -1.95 11.86 -6.21
C CYS A 79 -1.42 13.15 -6.85
N GLU A 80 -0.79 14.00 -6.06
CA GLU A 80 -0.25 15.29 -6.47
C GLU A 80 1.26 15.20 -6.74
N GLU A 81 1.80 16.15 -7.50
CA GLU A 81 3.24 16.21 -7.79
C GLU A 81 4.12 16.33 -6.52
N THR A 82 3.54 16.86 -5.46
CA THR A 82 4.20 17.00 -4.16
C THR A 82 4.22 15.72 -3.34
N ASP A 83 3.37 14.75 -3.68
CA ASP A 83 3.29 13.48 -2.97
C ASP A 83 4.51 12.60 -3.27
N ARG A 84 4.91 11.85 -2.28
CA ARG A 84 6.02 10.93 -2.44
C ARG A 84 5.55 9.62 -3.06
N CYS A 85 6.20 9.28 -4.17
CA CYS A 85 5.89 8.06 -4.92
C CYS A 85 7.12 7.16 -4.99
N PHE A 86 6.96 5.89 -4.67
CA PHE A 86 8.00 4.86 -4.79
C PHE A 86 7.57 3.78 -5.77
N ARG A 87 8.43 3.50 -6.74
CA ARG A 87 8.26 2.36 -7.65
C ARG A 87 8.92 1.13 -7.03
N LYS A 88 8.29 0.00 -7.17
CA LYS A 88 8.79 -1.29 -6.69
C LYS A 88 8.59 -2.36 -7.78
N ASN A 89 9.52 -3.26 -7.90
CA ASN A 89 9.48 -4.36 -8.87
C ASN A 89 9.13 -5.71 -8.22
N THR A 90 8.66 -5.66 -6.99
CA THR A 90 8.21 -6.80 -6.20
C THR A 90 7.25 -6.31 -5.11
N PHE A 91 6.82 -7.18 -4.22
CA PHE A 91 5.73 -6.94 -3.27
C PHE A 91 6.00 -5.85 -2.25
N GLY A 92 7.18 -5.85 -1.63
CA GLY A 92 7.61 -4.82 -0.69
C GLY A 92 8.49 -3.77 -1.37
N SER A 93 8.45 -2.53 -0.89
CA SER A 93 9.26 -1.43 -1.38
C SER A 93 10.47 -1.20 -0.49
N ASP A 94 11.66 -1.51 -0.99
CA ASP A 94 12.93 -1.20 -0.34
C ASP A 94 13.15 0.31 -0.22
N ALA A 95 12.77 1.06 -1.23
CA ALA A 95 12.87 2.53 -1.23
C ALA A 95 11.97 3.17 -0.16
N LEU A 96 10.75 2.65 0.04
CA LEU A 96 9.88 3.05 1.15
C LEU A 96 10.53 2.72 2.50
N TYR A 97 11.05 1.50 2.66
CA TYR A 97 11.75 1.09 3.87
C TYR A 97 12.91 2.03 4.23
N GLU A 98 13.79 2.33 3.27
CA GLU A 98 14.92 3.23 3.47
C GLU A 98 14.47 4.67 3.76
N TYR A 99 13.37 5.10 3.18
CA TYR A 99 12.77 6.40 3.49
C TYR A 99 12.25 6.43 4.94
N LEU A 100 11.48 5.44 5.36
CA LEU A 100 10.91 5.36 6.70
C LEU A 100 12.00 5.30 7.78
N LYS A 101 13.12 4.64 7.53
CA LYS A 101 14.27 4.64 8.46
C LYS A 101 14.82 6.04 8.77
N ARG A 102 14.64 6.99 7.86
CA ARG A 102 15.21 8.34 7.96
C ARG A 102 14.17 9.40 8.32
N THR A 103 12.91 9.05 8.18
CA THR A 103 11.78 9.99 8.37
C THR A 103 10.84 9.40 9.43
N PRO A 104 11.01 9.78 10.69
CA PRO A 104 10.16 9.27 11.77
C PRO A 104 8.75 9.83 11.65
N TYR A 105 7.76 8.97 11.92
CA TYR A 105 6.34 9.30 12.01
C TYR A 105 5.79 8.95 13.38
N GLU A 106 4.74 9.62 13.82
CA GLU A 106 4.03 9.27 15.05
C GLU A 106 3.16 8.03 14.83
N ARG A 107 2.64 7.85 13.62
CA ARG A 107 1.79 6.73 13.22
C ARG A 107 1.94 6.49 11.72
N ILE A 108 1.91 5.24 11.32
CA ILE A 108 1.91 4.84 9.90
C ILE A 108 0.67 3.98 9.66
N GLU A 109 -0.16 4.40 8.73
CA GLU A 109 -1.31 3.63 8.31
C GLU A 109 -1.12 3.14 6.86
N LEU A 110 -1.44 1.87 6.61
CA LEU A 110 -1.34 1.27 5.28
C LEU A 110 -2.74 0.94 4.75
N ALA A 111 -2.92 1.23 3.47
CA ALA A 111 -4.12 0.95 2.71
C ALA A 111 -3.75 0.48 1.30
N GLY A 112 -4.70 -0.05 0.54
CA GLY A 112 -4.49 -0.48 -0.83
C GLY A 112 -4.67 -1.98 -1.04
N VAL A 113 -4.10 -2.50 -2.11
CA VAL A 113 -4.26 -3.90 -2.53
C VAL A 113 -2.92 -4.47 -3.05
N VAL A 114 -2.66 -5.75 -2.81
CA VAL A 114 -3.51 -6.80 -2.25
C VAL A 114 -3.10 -7.07 -0.81
N SER A 115 -4.06 -7.24 0.10
CA SER A 115 -3.81 -7.38 1.56
C SER A 115 -2.78 -8.45 1.90
N ASN A 116 -2.85 -9.61 1.24
CA ASN A 116 -1.99 -10.78 1.50
C ASN A 116 -0.67 -10.77 0.68
N ILE A 117 -0.40 -9.70 -0.06
CA ILE A 117 0.80 -9.57 -0.89
C ILE A 117 1.49 -8.24 -0.58
N CYS A 118 1.14 -7.16 -1.28
CA CYS A 118 1.84 -5.89 -1.17
C CYS A 118 1.60 -5.19 0.18
N VAL A 119 0.36 -5.20 0.69
CA VAL A 119 0.04 -4.52 1.95
C VAL A 119 0.78 -5.16 3.12
N ILE A 120 0.69 -6.48 3.29
CA ILE A 120 1.41 -7.18 4.37
C ILE A 120 2.93 -7.02 4.23
N SER A 121 3.47 -7.07 3.01
CA SER A 121 4.90 -6.90 2.77
C SER A 121 5.39 -5.52 3.21
N ASN A 122 4.69 -4.47 2.82
CA ASN A 122 5.04 -3.10 3.22
C ASN A 122 4.75 -2.83 4.71
N ALA A 123 3.73 -3.45 5.29
CA ALA A 123 3.45 -3.34 6.72
C ALA A 123 4.58 -3.95 7.58
N VAL A 124 5.12 -5.09 7.17
CA VAL A 124 6.31 -5.71 7.80
C VAL A 124 7.54 -4.82 7.65
N LEU A 125 7.76 -4.24 6.47
CA LEU A 125 8.86 -3.31 6.25
C LEU A 125 8.72 -2.04 7.09
N ALA A 126 7.52 -1.47 7.18
CA ALA A 126 7.25 -0.30 8.01
C ALA A 126 7.51 -0.60 9.50
N LYS A 127 7.01 -1.73 10.01
CA LYS A 127 7.25 -2.19 11.38
C LYS A 127 8.73 -2.42 11.65
N THR A 128 9.46 -2.94 10.66
CA THR A 128 10.92 -3.14 10.76
C THR A 128 11.70 -1.82 10.75
N ALA A 129 11.26 -0.85 9.92
CA ALA A 129 11.89 0.46 9.83
C ALA A 129 11.68 1.30 11.09
N GLN A 130 10.50 1.22 11.69
CA GLN A 130 10.10 2.00 12.87
C GLN A 130 9.41 1.11 13.92
N PRO A 131 10.17 0.30 14.67
CA PRO A 131 9.60 -0.73 15.55
C PRO A 131 8.75 -0.16 16.69
N GLU A 132 8.99 1.07 17.13
CA GLU A 132 8.25 1.73 18.20
C GLU A 132 7.04 2.54 17.70
N THR A 133 6.96 2.80 16.40
CA THR A 133 5.85 3.53 15.81
C THR A 133 4.63 2.61 15.65
N PRO A 134 3.42 3.04 16.04
CA PRO A 134 2.19 2.33 15.73
C PRO A 134 2.01 2.17 14.22
N ILE A 135 1.92 0.93 13.78
CA ILE A 135 1.63 0.58 12.38
C ILE A 135 0.20 0.07 12.31
N LEU A 136 -0.61 0.63 11.45
CA LEU A 136 -2.03 0.32 11.31
C LEU A 136 -2.33 -0.19 9.89
N VAL A 137 -3.31 -1.08 9.77
CA VAL A 137 -3.92 -1.47 8.50
C VAL A 137 -5.43 -1.38 8.65
N ASP A 138 -6.08 -0.59 7.81
CA ASP A 138 -7.54 -0.51 7.79
C ASP A 138 -8.12 -1.62 6.90
N ALA A 139 -8.81 -2.56 7.53
CA ALA A 139 -9.44 -3.68 6.82
C ALA A 139 -10.52 -3.23 5.80
N GLY A 140 -11.10 -2.04 5.98
CA GLY A 140 -12.02 -1.44 5.02
C GLY A 140 -11.34 -0.77 3.83
N CYS A 141 -10.03 -0.49 3.95
CA CYS A 141 -9.20 0.15 2.93
C CYS A 141 -8.20 -0.83 2.28
N THR A 142 -8.39 -2.12 2.46
CA THR A 142 -7.58 -3.16 1.80
C THR A 142 -8.45 -4.33 1.34
N ALA A 143 -8.03 -5.01 0.30
CA ALA A 143 -8.77 -6.12 -0.28
C ALA A 143 -7.84 -7.21 -0.82
N SER A 144 -8.40 -8.38 -1.10
CA SER A 144 -7.74 -9.49 -1.79
C SER A 144 -8.73 -10.17 -2.74
N GLY A 145 -8.22 -10.86 -3.75
CA GLY A 145 -9.01 -11.71 -4.62
C GLY A 145 -9.60 -12.95 -3.91
N SER A 146 -9.19 -13.22 -2.67
CA SER A 146 -9.66 -14.30 -1.83
C SER A 146 -9.99 -13.80 -0.42
N ALA A 147 -11.25 -13.97 0.00
CA ALA A 147 -11.67 -13.59 1.36
C ALA A 147 -10.88 -14.36 2.44
N ALA A 148 -10.54 -15.62 2.19
CA ALA A 148 -9.75 -16.43 3.12
C ALA A 148 -8.32 -15.89 3.25
N LEU A 149 -7.66 -15.54 2.14
CA LEU A 149 -6.32 -14.95 2.16
C LEU A 149 -6.32 -13.55 2.76
N HIS A 150 -7.37 -12.76 2.51
CA HIS A 150 -7.54 -11.46 3.17
C HIS A 150 -7.60 -11.62 4.69
N ALA A 151 -8.48 -12.48 5.19
CA ALA A 151 -8.60 -12.72 6.62
C ALA A 151 -7.30 -13.23 7.24
N ALA A 152 -6.65 -14.20 6.59
CA ALA A 152 -5.37 -14.74 7.05
C ALA A 152 -4.26 -13.66 7.11
N ALA A 153 -4.20 -12.78 6.11
CA ALA A 153 -3.23 -11.68 6.11
C ALA A 153 -3.45 -10.71 7.28
N LEU A 154 -4.70 -10.35 7.56
CA LEU A 154 -5.04 -9.50 8.70
C LEU A 154 -4.67 -10.17 10.03
N ASP A 155 -4.92 -11.48 10.18
CA ASP A 155 -4.55 -12.25 11.37
C ASP A 155 -3.02 -12.32 11.56
N VAL A 156 -2.27 -12.54 10.48
CA VAL A 156 -0.80 -12.54 10.52
C VAL A 156 -0.27 -11.16 10.90
N MET A 157 -0.79 -10.10 10.29
CA MET A 157 -0.38 -8.73 10.63
C MET A 157 -0.69 -8.38 12.09
N ALA A 158 -1.85 -8.78 12.61
CA ALA A 158 -2.19 -8.61 14.03
C ALA A 158 -1.18 -9.35 14.94
N GLY A 159 -0.78 -10.56 14.57
CA GLY A 159 0.27 -11.32 15.27
C GLY A 159 1.64 -10.65 15.27
N LEU A 160 1.92 -9.82 14.28
CA LEU A 160 3.13 -8.99 14.16
C LEU A 160 3.01 -7.63 14.89
N GLN A 161 1.99 -7.45 15.71
CA GLN A 161 1.71 -6.20 16.44
C GLN A 161 1.37 -5.01 15.52
N ILE A 162 0.82 -5.30 14.35
CA ILE A 162 0.22 -4.31 13.45
C ILE A 162 -1.25 -4.20 13.85
N GLU A 163 -1.71 -2.99 14.11
CA GLU A 163 -3.09 -2.75 14.53
C GLU A 163 -4.03 -2.87 13.34
N ILE A 164 -5.02 -3.76 13.45
CA ILE A 164 -6.05 -3.92 12.41
C ILE A 164 -7.29 -3.14 12.82
N ILE A 165 -7.57 -2.06 12.10
CA ILE A 165 -8.77 -1.25 12.31
C ILE A 165 -9.83 -1.55 11.25
N GLY A 166 -11.08 -1.15 11.49
CA GLY A 166 -12.16 -1.29 10.51
C GLY A 166 -12.60 -2.72 10.20
N ARG A 167 -12.12 -3.73 10.94
CA ARG A 167 -12.53 -5.13 10.74
C ARG A 167 -13.98 -5.32 11.17
N LYS A 168 -14.85 -5.66 10.22
CA LYS A 168 -16.24 -6.04 10.53
C LYS A 168 -16.23 -7.40 11.25
N GLN A 169 -16.94 -7.45 12.36
CA GLN A 169 -17.17 -8.69 13.11
C GLN A 169 -18.10 -9.64 12.34
#